data_39b41b651a3fdff2d1a41ee96c77c43e
#
_entry.id   39b41b651a3fdff2d1a41ee96c77c43e
#
_cell.length_a   1.000
_cell.length_b   1.000
_cell.length_c   1.000
_cell.angle_alpha   90.00
_cell.angle_beta   90.00
_cell.angle_gamma   90.00
#
_symmetry.space_group_name_H-M   'P 1'
#
loop_
_entity.id
_entity.type
_entity.pdbx_description
1 polymer ?
#
loop_
_entity_poly.entity_id
_entity_poly.type
_entity_poly.pdbx_seq_one_letter_code
_entity_poly.pdbx_strand_id
1 'polypeptide(L)'
;MRLIFRFIAALLLIAGLLPAQAADDKMLFAEYRVVSADLPDSSPEAQPRKVWLLGKKFLRFEDVPNPETKVHELIIVHEPDVWIIDRNKGEGQHAIDPGPQYAVHFPIFPREQSARLKRLEFRSELKFFQDNGAKELASQTVDGIKCKLYRLELDDLELTLFLKPDNLPLQIEVQSAGVKYAVRFLRYDPDQKPDMTLFSVPPGIKIIEP
;
A
#
# COMPACT_ATOMS: atom_id res chain seq x y z
N MET A 1 -18.27 -54.77 -53.77
CA MET A 1 -17.21 -54.82 -52.80
C MET A 1 -16.70 -53.39 -52.68
N ARG A 2 -17.20 -52.56 -51.73
CA ARG A 2 -16.84 -51.16 -51.52
C ARG A 2 -16.33 -50.99 -50.08
N LEU A 3 -15.03 -50.73 -49.93
CA LEU A 3 -14.38 -50.46 -48.70
C LEU A 3 -14.72 -49.00 -48.29
N ILE A 4 -15.32 -48.81 -47.12
CA ILE A 4 -15.59 -47.52 -46.53
C ILE A 4 -14.51 -47.27 -45.49
N PHE A 5 -13.60 -46.35 -45.80
CA PHE A 5 -12.62 -45.81 -44.86
C PHE A 5 -13.30 -44.79 -43.91
N ARG A 6 -13.40 -45.11 -42.65
CA ARG A 6 -13.80 -44.17 -41.57
C ARG A 6 -12.56 -43.44 -41.06
N PHE A 7 -12.46 -42.15 -41.37
CA PHE A 7 -11.53 -41.24 -40.71
C PHE A 7 -12.12 -40.87 -39.36
N ILE A 8 -11.45 -41.27 -38.29
CA ILE A 8 -11.70 -40.77 -36.94
C ILE A 8 -10.80 -39.56 -36.77
N ALA A 9 -11.38 -38.32 -36.78
CA ALA A 9 -10.70 -37.11 -36.43
C ALA A 9 -10.61 -37.03 -34.90
N ALA A 10 -9.42 -37.26 -34.36
CA ALA A 10 -9.14 -37.03 -32.95
C ALA A 10 -8.98 -35.52 -32.74
N LEU A 11 -10.00 -34.89 -32.12
CA LEU A 11 -9.97 -33.52 -31.68
C LEU A 11 -9.12 -33.41 -30.40
N LEU A 12 -7.86 -33.06 -30.53
CA LEU A 12 -7.01 -32.70 -29.39
C LEU A 12 -7.48 -31.38 -28.80
N LEU A 13 -8.24 -31.45 -27.73
CA LEU A 13 -8.53 -30.30 -26.85
C LEU A 13 -7.22 -29.92 -26.12
N ILE A 14 -6.48 -28.99 -26.67
CA ILE A 14 -5.43 -28.31 -25.93
C ILE A 14 -6.14 -27.38 -24.94
N ALA A 15 -6.41 -27.87 -23.75
CA ALA A 15 -6.75 -27.03 -22.62
C ALA A 15 -5.52 -26.18 -22.32
N GLY A 16 -5.51 -24.95 -22.83
CA GLY A 16 -4.53 -23.95 -22.47
C GLY A 16 -4.63 -23.71 -20.97
N LEU A 17 -3.72 -24.33 -20.23
CA LEU A 17 -3.39 -23.92 -18.86
C LEU A 17 -2.86 -22.48 -18.96
N LEU A 18 -3.77 -21.52 -18.81
CA LEU A 18 -3.35 -20.16 -18.43
C LEU A 18 -2.49 -20.35 -17.19
N PRO A 19 -1.23 -19.81 -17.17
CA PRO A 19 -0.46 -19.85 -15.97
C PRO A 19 -1.30 -19.13 -14.91
N ALA A 20 -1.73 -19.88 -13.88
CA ALA A 20 -2.22 -19.26 -12.66
C ALA A 20 -1.14 -18.25 -12.29
N GLN A 21 -1.47 -16.96 -12.35
CA GLN A 21 -0.61 -15.91 -11.82
C GLN A 21 -0.25 -16.37 -10.42
N ALA A 22 1.02 -16.73 -10.20
CA ALA A 22 1.51 -17.10 -8.89
C ALA A 22 1.04 -15.97 -7.96
N ALA A 23 0.11 -16.29 -7.08
CA ALA A 23 -0.32 -15.37 -6.06
C ALA A 23 0.95 -14.87 -5.39
N ASP A 24 1.03 -13.58 -5.17
CA ASP A 24 2.18 -12.96 -4.51
C ASP A 24 2.19 -13.56 -3.08
N ASP A 25 2.95 -14.65 -2.89
CA ASP A 25 2.94 -15.46 -1.67
C ASP A 25 3.56 -14.69 -0.48
N LYS A 26 3.96 -13.45 -0.71
CA LYS A 26 4.63 -12.61 0.26
C LYS A 26 3.76 -11.43 0.66
N MET A 27 3.67 -11.22 1.95
CA MET A 27 2.96 -10.09 2.53
C MET A 27 3.94 -8.93 2.79
N LEU A 28 3.55 -7.70 2.42
CA LEU A 28 4.22 -6.50 2.87
C LEU A 28 3.73 -6.13 4.26
N PHE A 29 4.66 -5.79 5.15
CA PHE A 29 4.39 -4.99 6.34
C PHE A 29 5.15 -3.67 6.27
N ALA A 30 4.45 -2.56 6.51
CA ALA A 30 5.06 -1.26 6.69
C ALA A 30 4.54 -0.58 7.96
N GLU A 31 5.46 -0.04 8.75
CA GLU A 31 5.17 0.86 9.86
C GLU A 31 5.83 2.20 9.54
N TYR A 32 5.04 3.27 9.54
CA TYR A 32 5.51 4.59 9.14
C TYR A 32 4.87 5.68 9.99
N ARG A 33 5.51 6.86 10.00
CA ARG A 33 4.97 8.08 10.60
C ARG A 33 5.26 9.29 9.73
N VAL A 34 4.50 10.36 9.94
CA VAL A 34 4.81 11.68 9.37
C VAL A 34 5.77 12.42 10.29
N VAL A 35 6.78 13.06 9.71
CA VAL A 35 7.75 13.89 10.40
C VAL A 35 7.77 15.26 9.74
N SER A 36 7.56 16.33 10.50
CA SER A 36 7.67 17.71 10.05
C SER A 36 8.17 18.57 11.18
N ALA A 37 8.87 19.65 10.85
CA ALA A 37 9.33 20.62 11.86
C ALA A 37 8.17 21.29 12.61
N ASP A 38 7.03 21.44 11.94
CA ASP A 38 5.85 22.11 12.48
C ASP A 38 4.87 21.12 13.17
N LEU A 39 5.19 19.82 13.18
CA LEU A 39 4.34 18.80 13.73
C LEU A 39 4.90 18.27 15.06
N PRO A 40 4.24 18.55 16.22
CA PRO A 40 4.68 18.00 17.49
C PRO A 40 4.69 16.47 17.47
N ASP A 41 5.69 15.85 18.09
CA ASP A 41 5.77 14.39 18.21
C ASP A 41 4.56 13.76 18.93
N SER A 42 3.86 14.55 19.75
CA SER A 42 2.65 14.12 20.46
C SER A 42 1.37 14.15 19.60
N SER A 43 1.44 14.74 18.40
CA SER A 43 0.25 14.79 17.53
C SER A 43 -0.10 13.42 16.96
N PRO A 44 -1.39 13.13 16.71
CA PRO A 44 -1.80 11.86 16.10
C PRO A 44 -1.15 11.61 14.75
N GLU A 45 -0.91 12.66 13.97
CA GLU A 45 -0.30 12.58 12.64
C GLU A 45 1.15 12.10 12.69
N ALA A 46 1.88 12.43 13.79
CA ALA A 46 3.28 12.03 14.00
C ALA A 46 3.38 10.59 14.56
N GLN A 47 2.29 9.99 15.00
CA GLN A 47 2.31 8.65 15.57
C GLN A 47 2.45 7.56 14.50
N PRO A 48 3.07 6.41 14.82
CA PRO A 48 3.25 5.32 13.85
C PRO A 48 1.93 4.69 13.42
N ARG A 49 1.78 4.49 12.11
CA ARG A 49 0.70 3.75 11.48
C ARG A 49 1.21 2.45 10.88
N LYS A 50 0.35 1.45 10.78
CA LYS A 50 0.72 0.13 10.29
C LYS A 50 -0.13 -0.27 9.09
N VAL A 51 0.54 -0.88 8.11
CA VAL A 51 -0.09 -1.40 6.89
C VAL A 51 0.41 -2.82 6.63
N TRP A 52 -0.53 -3.70 6.33
CA TRP A 52 -0.26 -5.03 5.77
C TRP A 52 -0.94 -5.14 4.42
N LEU A 53 -0.22 -5.64 3.43
CA LEU A 53 -0.71 -5.85 2.07
C LEU A 53 -0.35 -7.24 1.59
N LEU A 54 -1.33 -7.96 1.06
CA LEU A 54 -1.10 -9.25 0.39
C LEU A 54 -1.76 -9.22 -1.00
N GLY A 55 -0.91 -9.19 -2.03
CA GLY A 55 -1.34 -8.98 -3.40
C GLY A 55 -2.13 -7.68 -3.55
N LYS A 56 -3.19 -7.73 -4.38
CA LYS A 56 -4.07 -6.58 -4.65
C LYS A 56 -5.45 -6.71 -3.98
N LYS A 57 -5.66 -7.78 -3.21
CA LYS A 57 -6.97 -8.14 -2.67
C LYS A 57 -7.08 -7.97 -1.16
N PHE A 58 -5.96 -7.89 -0.48
CA PHE A 58 -5.95 -7.87 0.99
C PHE A 58 -5.19 -6.68 1.50
N LEU A 59 -5.84 -5.90 2.36
CA LEU A 59 -5.25 -4.79 3.10
C LEU A 59 -5.70 -4.84 4.54
N ARG A 60 -4.78 -4.54 5.44
CA ARG A 60 -5.07 -4.08 6.79
C ARG A 60 -4.33 -2.77 7.04
N PHE A 61 -5.05 -1.74 7.42
CA PHE A 61 -4.51 -0.46 7.84
C PHE A 61 -4.93 -0.18 9.28
N GLU A 62 -3.97 0.07 10.14
CA GLU A 62 -4.19 0.47 11.53
C GLU A 62 -3.72 1.90 11.73
N ASP A 63 -4.67 2.78 12.00
CA ASP A 63 -4.38 4.14 12.47
C ASP A 63 -4.11 4.13 13.98
N VAL A 64 -3.73 5.29 14.52
CA VAL A 64 -3.55 5.48 15.95
C VAL A 64 -4.81 6.08 16.56
N PRO A 65 -5.05 5.87 17.86
CA PRO A 65 -6.16 6.54 18.54
C PRO A 65 -6.02 8.06 18.44
N ASN A 66 -7.01 8.71 17.86
CA ASN A 66 -7.07 10.17 17.82
C ASN A 66 -7.72 10.69 19.11
N PRO A 67 -7.01 11.45 19.96
CA PRO A 67 -7.54 11.91 21.25
C PRO A 67 -8.64 12.97 21.10
N GLU A 68 -8.67 13.71 20.01
CA GLU A 68 -9.67 14.76 19.75
C GLU A 68 -11.00 14.16 19.28
N THR A 69 -10.94 13.33 18.23
CA THR A 69 -12.13 12.67 17.67
C THR A 69 -12.55 11.43 18.44
N LYS A 70 -11.66 10.89 19.29
CA LYS A 70 -11.81 9.62 20.02
C LYS A 70 -12.01 8.41 19.10
N VAL A 71 -11.59 8.52 17.84
CA VAL A 71 -11.65 7.44 16.85
C VAL A 71 -10.32 6.69 16.85
N HIS A 72 -10.40 5.37 16.78
CA HIS A 72 -9.25 4.49 16.52
C HIS A 72 -9.59 3.64 15.30
N GLU A 73 -9.19 4.11 14.13
CA GLU A 73 -9.57 3.52 12.87
C GLU A 73 -8.77 2.26 12.54
N LEU A 74 -9.48 1.24 12.11
CA LEU A 74 -8.95 0.03 11.49
C LEU A 74 -9.72 -0.20 10.20
N ILE A 75 -8.99 -0.24 9.07
CA ILE A 75 -9.55 -0.59 7.77
C ILE A 75 -9.06 -1.99 7.39
N ILE A 76 -10.00 -2.84 7.01
CA ILE A 76 -9.71 -4.17 6.48
C ILE A 76 -10.35 -4.27 5.09
N VAL A 77 -9.57 -4.72 4.13
CA VAL A 77 -10.05 -5.06 2.79
C VAL A 77 -9.75 -6.53 2.53
N HIS A 78 -10.77 -7.24 2.11
CA HIS A 78 -10.70 -8.58 1.57
C HIS A 78 -11.61 -8.60 0.34
N GLU A 79 -11.09 -8.12 -0.77
CA GLU A 79 -11.85 -7.90 -2.00
C GLU A 79 -12.91 -8.97 -2.27
N PRO A 80 -14.18 -8.57 -2.49
CA PRO A 80 -14.68 -7.19 -2.64
C PRO A 80 -15.12 -6.51 -1.33
N ASP A 81 -14.93 -7.14 -0.20
CA ASP A 81 -15.42 -6.66 1.10
C ASP A 81 -14.47 -5.64 1.73
N VAL A 82 -15.02 -4.57 2.28
CA VAL A 82 -14.31 -3.51 3.00
C VAL A 82 -14.98 -3.27 4.34
N TRP A 83 -14.20 -3.28 5.42
CA TRP A 83 -14.66 -2.93 6.76
C TRP A 83 -13.90 -1.70 7.26
N ILE A 84 -14.65 -0.71 7.75
CA ILE A 84 -14.13 0.48 8.44
C ILE A 84 -14.60 0.39 9.88
N ILE A 85 -13.68 0.24 10.81
CA ILE A 85 -13.95 -0.13 12.20
C ILE A 85 -13.40 0.95 13.12
N ASP A 86 -14.22 1.44 14.06
CA ASP A 86 -13.77 2.20 15.23
C ASP A 86 -13.51 1.25 16.39
N ARG A 87 -12.23 0.97 16.65
CA ARG A 87 -11.82 0.03 17.71
C ARG A 87 -12.17 0.52 19.10
N ASN A 88 -12.28 1.85 19.30
CA ASN A 88 -12.67 2.42 20.61
C ASN A 88 -14.13 2.15 20.92
N LYS A 89 -14.99 2.17 19.89
CA LYS A 89 -16.42 1.86 20.05
C LYS A 89 -16.72 0.37 19.95
N GLY A 90 -15.81 -0.42 19.37
CA GLY A 90 -16.07 -1.82 19.04
C GLY A 90 -17.13 -1.99 17.96
N GLU A 91 -17.26 -1.00 17.07
CA GLU A 91 -18.26 -0.96 16.00
C GLU A 91 -17.59 -0.71 14.66
N GLY A 92 -18.17 -1.23 13.58
CA GLY A 92 -17.68 -1.04 12.23
C GLY A 92 -18.79 -1.06 11.21
N GLN A 93 -18.50 -0.56 10.03
CA GLN A 93 -19.35 -0.61 8.86
C GLN A 93 -18.74 -1.57 7.83
N HIS A 94 -19.60 -2.32 7.16
CA HIS A 94 -19.23 -3.17 6.03
C HIS A 94 -19.72 -2.54 4.74
N ALA A 95 -18.89 -2.54 3.72
CA ALA A 95 -19.25 -2.11 2.36
C ALA A 95 -18.68 -3.10 1.35
N ILE A 96 -19.31 -3.16 0.18
CA ILE A 96 -18.78 -3.89 -0.97
C ILE A 96 -18.16 -2.86 -1.91
N ASP A 97 -16.86 -3.01 -2.19
CA ASP A 97 -16.19 -2.20 -3.20
C ASP A 97 -16.63 -2.68 -4.59
N PRO A 98 -17.33 -1.84 -5.39
CA PRO A 98 -17.72 -2.20 -6.74
C PRO A 98 -16.56 -2.14 -7.73
N GLY A 99 -15.40 -1.69 -7.30
CA GLY A 99 -14.23 -1.53 -8.15
C GLY A 99 -13.56 -2.87 -8.48
N PRO A 100 -12.78 -2.92 -9.58
CA PRO A 100 -12.07 -4.15 -9.94
C PRO A 100 -10.91 -4.49 -9.00
N GLN A 101 -10.39 -3.51 -8.25
CA GLN A 101 -9.29 -3.68 -7.29
C GLN A 101 -9.21 -2.47 -6.35
N TYR A 102 -9.02 -2.72 -5.07
CA TYR A 102 -8.70 -1.68 -4.10
C TYR A 102 -7.25 -1.23 -4.29
N ALA A 103 -7.07 0.04 -4.63
CA ALA A 103 -5.74 0.65 -4.67
C ALA A 103 -5.41 1.25 -3.31
N VAL A 104 -4.44 0.67 -2.63
CA VAL A 104 -3.92 1.26 -1.39
C VAL A 104 -3.00 2.40 -1.77
N HIS A 105 -3.58 3.57 -1.85
CA HIS A 105 -2.79 4.79 -1.97
C HIS A 105 -2.03 5.02 -0.65
N PHE A 106 -0.82 5.56 -0.77
CA PHE A 106 -0.16 6.11 0.39
C PHE A 106 -1.13 7.09 1.07
N PRO A 107 -1.59 6.82 2.29
CA PRO A 107 -2.60 7.66 2.95
C PRO A 107 -2.07 9.04 3.39
N ILE A 108 -0.93 9.42 2.91
CA ILE A 108 -0.07 10.49 3.34
C ILE A 108 -0.33 11.79 2.57
N PHE A 109 -0.91 11.66 1.39
CA PHE A 109 -1.14 12.81 0.54
C PHE A 109 -2.59 13.28 0.70
N PRO A 110 -2.82 14.58 0.88
CA PRO A 110 -4.18 15.13 0.81
C PRO A 110 -4.86 14.62 -0.45
N ARG A 111 -6.10 14.16 -0.34
CA ARG A 111 -6.87 13.53 -1.44
C ARG A 111 -6.96 14.38 -2.71
N GLU A 112 -6.68 15.67 -2.60
CA GLU A 112 -6.76 16.67 -3.68
C GLU A 112 -5.48 16.77 -4.51
N GLN A 113 -4.36 16.21 -4.02
CA GLN A 113 -3.10 16.33 -4.73
C GLN A 113 -2.97 15.27 -5.82
N SER A 114 -2.91 15.77 -7.03
CA SER A 114 -2.46 15.14 -8.28
C SER A 114 -2.91 13.71 -8.55
N ALA A 115 -3.67 13.51 -9.62
CA ALA A 115 -3.99 12.17 -10.16
C ALA A 115 -2.74 11.29 -10.39
N ARG A 116 -1.56 11.89 -10.50
CA ARG A 116 -0.27 11.19 -10.65
C ARG A 116 0.16 10.51 -9.38
N LEU A 117 -0.03 11.13 -8.20
CA LEU A 117 0.32 10.52 -6.91
C LEU A 117 -0.53 9.30 -6.56
N LYS A 118 -1.72 9.16 -7.18
CA LYS A 118 -2.54 7.95 -7.05
C LYS A 118 -1.86 6.67 -7.55
N ARG A 119 -0.76 6.79 -8.31
CA ARG A 119 0.03 5.66 -8.79
C ARG A 119 1.22 5.32 -7.88
N LEU A 120 1.47 6.14 -6.85
CA LEU A 120 2.49 5.82 -5.86
C LEU A 120 1.89 4.78 -4.91
N GLU A 121 2.35 3.56 -5.04
CA GLU A 121 1.91 2.40 -4.27
C GLU A 121 3.07 1.83 -3.47
N PHE A 122 2.75 1.21 -2.34
CA PHE A 122 3.73 0.42 -1.61
C PHE A 122 4.33 -0.67 -2.50
N ARG A 123 5.60 -0.99 -2.32
CA ARG A 123 6.43 -1.90 -3.14
C ARG A 123 6.82 -1.36 -4.51
N SER A 124 6.26 -0.27 -4.97
CA SER A 124 6.55 0.30 -6.28
C SER A 124 7.15 1.70 -6.22
N GLU A 125 7.60 2.13 -5.03
CA GLU A 125 8.10 3.48 -4.80
C GLU A 125 9.21 3.86 -5.78
N LEU A 126 10.28 3.06 -5.85
CA LEU A 126 11.38 3.33 -6.77
C LEU A 126 10.92 3.31 -8.23
N LYS A 127 10.09 2.33 -8.60
CA LYS A 127 9.53 2.23 -9.94
C LYS A 127 8.71 3.46 -10.30
N PHE A 128 7.86 3.93 -9.37
CA PHE A 128 7.06 5.15 -9.54
C PHE A 128 7.96 6.36 -9.83
N PHE A 129 9.03 6.55 -9.04
CA PHE A 129 9.96 7.64 -9.23
C PHE A 129 10.65 7.55 -10.59
N GLN A 130 11.14 6.37 -10.98
CA GLN A 130 11.80 6.13 -12.27
C GLN A 130 10.85 6.36 -13.46
N ASP A 131 9.65 5.81 -13.42
CA ASP A 131 8.64 5.94 -14.48
C ASP A 131 8.21 7.41 -14.69
N ASN A 132 8.33 8.26 -13.67
CA ASN A 132 8.00 9.68 -13.76
C ASN A 132 9.23 10.59 -13.96
N GLY A 133 10.38 10.01 -14.28
CA GLY A 133 11.57 10.77 -14.67
C GLY A 133 12.36 11.38 -13.51
N ALA A 134 12.31 10.76 -12.34
CA ALA A 134 13.11 11.19 -11.19
C ALA A 134 14.60 11.18 -11.51
N LYS A 135 15.31 12.17 -10.97
CA LYS A 135 16.76 12.31 -11.07
C LYS A 135 17.43 11.67 -9.85
N GLU A 136 18.42 10.82 -10.11
CA GLU A 136 19.28 10.32 -9.04
C GLU A 136 20.19 11.44 -8.56
N LEU A 137 20.29 11.64 -7.25
CA LEU A 137 21.13 12.63 -6.59
C LEU A 137 22.33 11.96 -5.93
N ALA A 138 23.28 12.78 -5.47
CA ALA A 138 24.37 12.32 -4.62
C ALA A 138 23.83 11.64 -3.36
N SER A 139 24.45 10.55 -2.94
CA SER A 139 24.08 9.80 -1.74
C SER A 139 24.18 10.70 -0.49
N GLN A 140 23.26 10.54 0.43
CA GLN A 140 23.23 11.22 1.71
C GLN A 140 23.15 10.24 2.88
N THR A 141 23.76 10.59 4.00
CA THR A 141 23.60 9.79 5.22
C THR A 141 22.48 10.38 6.08
N VAL A 142 21.50 9.53 6.42
CA VAL A 142 20.37 9.87 7.29
C VAL A 142 20.35 8.87 8.43
N ASP A 143 20.44 9.36 9.67
CA ASP A 143 20.51 8.54 10.90
C ASP A 143 21.57 7.43 10.81
N GLY A 144 22.76 7.76 10.26
CA GLY A 144 23.86 6.79 10.09
C GLY A 144 23.71 5.84 8.91
N ILE A 145 22.61 5.87 8.18
CA ILE A 145 22.34 5.02 7.00
C ILE A 145 22.68 5.79 5.74
N LYS A 146 23.61 5.30 4.91
CA LYS A 146 23.92 5.88 3.61
C LYS A 146 22.81 5.52 2.61
N CYS A 147 22.06 6.53 2.17
CA CYS A 147 20.94 6.38 1.26
C CYS A 147 21.28 6.81 -0.16
N LYS A 148 20.67 6.12 -1.15
CA LYS A 148 20.51 6.63 -2.51
C LYS A 148 19.30 7.55 -2.54
N LEU A 149 19.36 8.63 -3.31
CA LEU A 149 18.29 9.62 -3.40
C LEU A 149 17.77 9.74 -4.81
N TYR A 150 16.45 9.80 -4.93
CA TYR A 150 15.77 10.07 -6.20
C TYR A 150 14.83 11.26 -5.99
N ARG A 151 15.04 12.34 -6.76
CA ARG A 151 14.19 13.53 -6.74
C ARG A 151 13.25 13.52 -7.93
N LEU A 152 11.99 13.77 -7.65
CA LEU A 152 10.91 13.87 -8.61
C LEU A 152 10.18 15.21 -8.43
N GLU A 153 10.03 15.94 -9.51
CA GLU A 153 9.23 17.17 -9.57
C GLU A 153 7.91 16.84 -10.28
N LEU A 154 6.79 17.05 -9.59
CA LEU A 154 5.44 16.83 -10.11
C LEU A 154 4.59 18.07 -9.84
N ASP A 155 4.32 18.84 -10.91
CA ASP A 155 3.55 20.07 -10.84
C ASP A 155 4.14 21.04 -9.79
N ASP A 156 3.47 21.25 -8.64
CA ASP A 156 3.89 22.09 -7.53
C ASP A 156 4.54 21.29 -6.36
N LEU A 157 4.78 19.99 -6.57
CA LEU A 157 5.36 19.10 -5.58
C LEU A 157 6.80 18.72 -5.93
N GLU A 158 7.68 18.80 -4.97
CA GLU A 158 8.98 18.14 -5.01
C GLU A 158 8.95 16.94 -4.05
N LEU A 159 9.25 15.75 -4.58
CA LEU A 159 9.35 14.52 -3.83
C LEU A 159 10.79 14.04 -3.82
N THR A 160 11.31 13.60 -2.68
CA THR A 160 12.62 12.95 -2.61
C THR A 160 12.48 11.59 -1.91
N LEU A 161 12.75 10.52 -2.65
CA LEU A 161 12.80 9.16 -2.12
C LEU A 161 14.21 8.85 -1.64
N PHE A 162 14.33 8.39 -0.39
CA PHE A 162 15.56 7.89 0.21
C PHE A 162 15.51 6.38 0.30
N LEU A 163 16.43 5.71 -0.37
CA LEU A 163 16.55 4.26 -0.33
C LEU A 163 17.77 3.83 0.49
N LYS A 164 17.56 2.87 1.36
CA LYS A 164 18.63 2.16 2.08
C LYS A 164 19.49 1.35 1.09
N PRO A 165 20.65 0.82 1.51
CA PRO A 165 21.51 0.01 0.66
C PRO A 165 20.84 -1.24 0.09
N ASP A 166 19.84 -1.78 0.76
CA ASP A 166 19.03 -2.92 0.33
C ASP A 166 17.89 -2.53 -0.65
N ASN A 167 17.88 -1.26 -1.10
CA ASN A 167 16.86 -0.63 -1.93
C ASN A 167 15.45 -0.55 -1.29
N LEU A 168 15.31 -0.77 0.00
CA LEU A 168 14.06 -0.52 0.71
C LEU A 168 13.94 0.97 1.04
N PRO A 169 12.72 1.54 1.04
CA PRO A 169 12.51 2.92 1.37
C PRO A 169 12.84 3.20 2.84
N LEU A 170 13.57 4.29 3.09
CA LEU A 170 13.79 4.83 4.41
C LEU A 170 12.79 5.95 4.70
N GLN A 171 12.61 6.85 3.73
CA GLN A 171 11.63 7.93 3.81
C GLN A 171 11.33 8.50 2.42
N ILE A 172 10.19 9.19 2.33
CA ILE A 172 9.83 10.06 1.22
C ILE A 172 9.63 11.45 1.79
N GLU A 173 10.47 12.40 1.38
CA GLU A 173 10.26 13.81 1.68
C GLU A 173 9.31 14.42 0.66
N VAL A 174 8.47 15.33 1.13
CA VAL A 174 7.50 16.07 0.34
C VAL A 174 7.67 17.55 0.62
N GLN A 175 7.79 18.33 -0.43
CA GLN A 175 7.83 19.79 -0.35
C GLN A 175 6.83 20.39 -1.32
N SER A 176 5.95 21.30 -0.83
CA SER A 176 4.98 22.03 -1.63
C SER A 176 4.64 23.35 -0.94
N ALA A 177 4.58 24.44 -1.71
CA ALA A 177 4.08 25.75 -1.26
C ALA A 177 4.57 26.19 0.14
N GLY A 178 5.83 25.90 0.49
CA GLY A 178 6.41 26.25 1.79
C GLY A 178 6.17 25.23 2.91
N VAL A 179 5.40 24.16 2.66
CA VAL A 179 5.22 23.04 3.59
C VAL A 179 6.25 21.96 3.26
N LYS A 180 6.99 21.50 4.28
CA LYS A 180 7.92 20.37 4.16
C LYS A 180 7.62 19.35 5.24
N TYR A 181 7.43 18.08 4.82
CA TYR A 181 7.31 16.94 5.71
C TYR A 181 7.94 15.70 5.10
N ALA A 182 8.13 14.67 5.90
CA ALA A 182 8.60 13.38 5.44
C ALA A 182 7.69 12.27 5.95
N VAL A 183 7.52 11.26 5.12
CA VAL A 183 7.01 9.97 5.53
C VAL A 183 8.19 9.08 5.84
N ARG A 184 8.37 8.78 7.11
CA ARG A 184 9.46 7.98 7.61
C ARG A 184 9.00 6.55 7.86
N PHE A 185 9.63 5.60 7.19
CA PHE A 185 9.40 4.18 7.46
C PHE A 185 10.24 3.75 8.66
N LEU A 186 9.56 3.34 9.72
CA LEU A 186 10.17 2.76 10.92
C LEU A 186 10.50 1.30 10.69
N ARG A 187 9.63 0.61 9.96
CA ARG A 187 9.81 -0.75 9.47
C ARG A 187 9.22 -0.90 8.09
N TYR A 188 9.90 -1.60 7.22
CA TYR A 188 9.45 -1.92 5.87
C TYR A 188 9.95 -3.33 5.54
N ASP A 189 9.04 -4.29 5.49
CA ASP A 189 9.33 -5.71 5.29
C ASP A 189 8.44 -6.23 4.17
N PRO A 190 8.96 -6.31 2.92
CA PRO A 190 8.16 -6.67 1.76
C PRO A 190 7.93 -8.19 1.64
N ASP A 191 8.60 -8.99 2.46
CA ASP A 191 8.71 -10.43 2.27
C ASP A 191 8.18 -11.25 3.46
N GLN A 192 7.26 -10.69 4.26
CA GLN A 192 6.66 -11.41 5.36
C GLN A 192 5.86 -12.63 4.90
N LYS A 193 5.86 -13.67 5.73
CA LYS A 193 4.96 -14.81 5.54
C LYS A 193 3.52 -14.33 5.71
N PRO A 194 2.62 -14.70 4.78
CA PRO A 194 1.21 -14.35 4.89
C PRO A 194 0.57 -14.88 6.18
N ASP A 195 -0.21 -14.01 6.81
CA ASP A 195 -1.09 -14.35 7.92
C ASP A 195 -2.51 -13.86 7.59
N MET A 196 -3.35 -14.77 7.14
CA MET A 196 -4.71 -14.45 6.70
C MET A 196 -5.62 -13.99 7.84
N THR A 197 -5.26 -14.25 9.10
CA THR A 197 -6.06 -13.79 10.25
C THR A 197 -6.04 -12.26 10.39
N LEU A 198 -5.02 -11.60 9.86
CA LEU A 198 -4.91 -10.14 9.83
C LEU A 198 -6.02 -9.49 8.98
N PHE A 199 -6.52 -10.19 7.97
CA PHE A 199 -7.52 -9.67 7.03
C PHE A 199 -8.95 -10.09 7.38
N SER A 200 -9.17 -10.42 8.66
CA SER A 200 -10.48 -10.74 9.21
C SER A 200 -10.88 -9.70 10.24
N VAL A 201 -12.20 -9.45 10.36
CA VAL A 201 -12.74 -8.58 11.40
C VAL A 201 -12.37 -9.15 12.77
N PRO A 202 -11.78 -8.34 13.67
CA PRO A 202 -11.46 -8.81 15.01
C PRO A 202 -12.68 -9.28 15.77
N PRO A 203 -12.55 -10.27 16.67
CA PRO A 203 -13.66 -10.72 17.50
C PRO A 203 -14.18 -9.57 18.38
N GLY A 204 -15.49 -9.56 18.61
CA GLY A 204 -16.15 -8.57 19.46
C GLY A 204 -16.53 -7.26 18.78
N ILE A 205 -16.21 -7.09 17.50
CA ILE A 205 -16.65 -5.94 16.72
C ILE A 205 -18.09 -6.16 16.23
N LYS A 206 -18.96 -5.18 16.52
CA LYS A 206 -20.33 -5.16 16.00
C LYS A 206 -20.34 -4.49 14.63
N ILE A 207 -20.64 -5.25 13.58
CA ILE A 207 -20.80 -4.71 12.24
C ILE A 207 -22.21 -4.16 12.06
N ILE A 208 -22.29 -2.92 11.60
CA ILE A 208 -23.54 -2.22 11.26
C ILE A 208 -23.60 -2.24 9.73
N GLU A 209 -24.62 -2.89 9.20
CA GLU A 209 -24.91 -2.83 7.76
C GLU A 209 -25.54 -1.46 7.42
N PRO A 210 -25.19 -0.88 6.26
CA PRO A 210 -25.71 0.43 5.85
C PRO A 210 -27.19 0.44 5.54
#